data_1d2a93a8d09955b25f3d5f9c1be8793d
#
_entry.id   1d2a93a8d09955b25f3d5f9c1be8793d
#
_cell.length_a   1.000
_cell.length_b   1.000
_cell.length_c   1.000
_cell.angle_alpha   90.00
_cell.angle_beta   90.00
_cell.angle_gamma   90.00
#
_symmetry.space_group_name_H-M   'P 1'
#
loop_
_entity.id
_entity.type
_entity.pdbx_description
1 polymer ?
#
loop_
_entity_poly.entity_id
_entity_poly.type
_entity_poly.pdbx_seq_one_letter_code
_entity_poly.pdbx_strand_id
1 'polypeptide(L)'
;MRQVEKLVPSVMLPVSIEAPAPRTDLGLAHGAPTPPSAPVQDVRPSHRVPPGFRAPPPQDDDAEDTAPMPWWVPHSAGSGSLGTVPNVPMNKNGWRYVAAGPAAHRLPRTVYHTLDVAPACVHWSWQDRSAFTRISQDASIVGTDKGYRSARANVGVRHGAWYVEMQVLPPDASSAPAVPMRDGPHVRLGWARREASLNAPVGWDAYSYGVRDQNGACVTQSRLVPYGRAFGPGDVVGMYIRLPEAHVPPPPGTEHGVAQKRIPIRYKGQLYFESLEYAPSREMEALMDEQRRSGTIWTPQPAHVRPLPTLHDSCIGFVVNGEPQGMAFANLYDYRPLHTHKKRQHEVSAHASVSAILKSRQNALDDGMLGYYCMASMYGGARVRIIASDFVHPPPPDLEDLLWRAGTAPGVSCTRQHPAPPWRPLADRYAEVCQEAWELDEADDRAT
;
A
#
# COMPACT_ATOMS: atom_id res chain seq x y z
N MET A 1 -36.58 -30.91 26.45
CA MET A 1 -35.87 -29.93 27.27
C MET A 1 -34.40 -30.25 27.25
N ARG A 2 -33.61 -29.59 26.43
CA ARG A 2 -32.12 -29.60 26.44
C ARG A 2 -31.68 -28.14 26.51
N GLN A 3 -30.99 -27.80 27.57
CA GLN A 3 -30.38 -26.49 27.80
C GLN A 3 -29.28 -26.28 26.79
N VAL A 4 -29.31 -25.13 26.14
CA VAL A 4 -28.22 -24.63 25.29
C VAL A 4 -27.43 -23.65 26.15
N GLU A 5 -26.22 -24.04 26.54
CA GLU A 5 -25.26 -23.16 27.19
C GLU A 5 -24.77 -22.08 26.19
N LYS A 6 -24.92 -20.84 26.58
CA LYS A 6 -24.38 -19.70 25.88
C LYS A 6 -22.89 -19.56 26.22
N LEU A 7 -22.02 -19.78 25.26
CA LEU A 7 -20.61 -19.40 25.34
C LEU A 7 -20.50 -17.88 25.20
N VAL A 8 -20.06 -17.22 26.25
CA VAL A 8 -19.68 -15.80 26.29
C VAL A 8 -18.24 -15.68 25.77
N PRO A 9 -17.92 -14.79 24.84
CA PRO A 9 -16.54 -14.60 24.43
C PRO A 9 -15.73 -13.86 25.51
N SER A 10 -14.64 -14.47 25.95
CA SER A 10 -13.66 -13.87 26.87
C SER A 10 -13.06 -12.61 26.27
N VAL A 11 -13.25 -11.50 26.98
CA VAL A 11 -12.53 -10.24 26.75
C VAL A 11 -11.10 -10.42 27.26
N MET A 12 -10.12 -10.42 26.38
CA MET A 12 -8.70 -10.35 26.76
C MET A 12 -8.38 -8.95 27.29
N LEU A 13 -8.07 -8.88 28.57
CA LEU A 13 -7.45 -7.71 29.20
C LEU A 13 -5.99 -7.55 28.72
N PRO A 14 -5.46 -6.33 28.64
CA PRO A 14 -4.08 -6.11 28.24
C PRO A 14 -3.13 -6.58 29.36
N VAL A 15 -2.19 -7.44 28.99
CA VAL A 15 -1.08 -7.86 29.86
C VAL A 15 -0.09 -6.70 29.93
N SER A 16 0.08 -6.14 31.11
CA SER A 16 1.15 -5.19 31.43
C SER A 16 2.49 -5.94 31.42
N ILE A 17 3.37 -5.55 30.55
CA ILE A 17 4.77 -6.05 30.53
C ILE A 17 5.58 -5.12 31.41
N GLU A 18 5.94 -5.59 32.59
CA GLU A 18 6.95 -4.96 33.45
C GLU A 18 8.32 -5.00 32.78
N ALA A 19 9.02 -3.87 32.82
CA ALA A 19 10.38 -3.74 32.34
C ALA A 19 11.35 -4.44 33.31
N PRO A 20 12.31 -5.23 32.85
CA PRO A 20 13.33 -5.78 33.73
C PRO A 20 14.34 -4.70 34.17
N ALA A 21 14.70 -4.74 35.46
CA ALA A 21 15.66 -3.88 36.08
C ALA A 21 17.08 -4.01 35.50
N PRO A 22 17.93 -2.98 35.60
CA PRO A 22 19.29 -2.99 35.06
C PRO A 22 20.19 -3.94 35.83
N ARG A 23 20.87 -4.83 35.12
CA ARG A 23 21.95 -5.63 35.65
C ARG A 23 23.26 -4.87 35.52
N THR A 24 23.93 -4.74 36.66
CA THR A 24 25.28 -4.20 36.84
C THR A 24 26.34 -5.05 36.13
N ASP A 25 27.36 -4.35 35.67
CA ASP A 25 28.64 -4.76 35.12
C ASP A 25 29.23 -6.08 35.57
N LEU A 26 29.75 -6.83 34.61
CA LEU A 26 31.03 -7.52 34.70
C LEU A 26 31.65 -7.55 33.31
N GLY A 27 32.79 -6.88 33.20
CA GLY A 27 33.57 -6.79 31.99
C GLY A 27 34.17 -8.11 31.55
N LEU A 28 34.41 -8.20 30.26
CA LEU A 28 35.67 -8.63 29.65
C LEU A 28 35.54 -8.57 28.12
N ALA A 29 36.51 -7.91 27.55
CA ALA A 29 36.68 -7.69 26.14
C ALA A 29 36.86 -8.99 25.35
N HIS A 30 36.05 -9.17 24.29
CA HIS A 30 36.52 -9.81 23.08
C HIS A 30 35.85 -9.10 21.90
N GLY A 31 36.70 -8.53 21.03
CA GLY A 31 36.29 -7.78 19.86
C GLY A 31 35.35 -8.60 18.98
N ALA A 32 34.13 -8.07 18.86
CA ALA A 32 33.24 -8.51 17.78
C ALA A 32 33.92 -8.15 16.45
N PRO A 33 33.92 -9.05 15.45
CA PRO A 33 34.41 -8.71 14.13
C PRO A 33 33.52 -7.60 13.59
N THR A 34 34.16 -6.48 13.24
CA THR A 34 33.53 -5.42 12.46
C THR A 34 32.93 -6.08 11.21
N PRO A 35 31.63 -5.91 10.92
CA PRO A 35 31.10 -6.43 9.69
C PRO A 35 31.90 -5.81 8.52
N PRO A 36 32.27 -6.58 7.49
CA PRO A 36 32.96 -6.03 6.35
C PRO A 36 32.10 -4.87 5.84
N SER A 37 32.70 -3.70 5.73
CA SER A 37 32.10 -2.56 5.04
C SER A 37 31.77 -3.03 3.64
N ALA A 38 30.49 -3.28 3.37
CA ALA A 38 30.01 -3.47 2.02
C ALA A 38 30.54 -2.27 1.23
N PRO A 39 31.06 -2.49 0.01
CA PRO A 39 31.48 -1.38 -0.82
C PRO A 39 30.27 -0.45 -0.89
N VAL A 40 30.46 0.79 -0.49
CA VAL A 40 29.50 1.87 -0.73
C VAL A 40 29.39 1.90 -2.24
N GLN A 41 28.45 1.15 -2.80
CA GLN A 41 28.00 1.38 -4.14
C GLN A 41 27.49 2.81 -4.08
N ASP A 42 28.18 3.66 -4.82
CA ASP A 42 27.73 5.02 -5.12
C ASP A 42 26.36 4.85 -5.82
N VAL A 43 25.32 4.68 -5.01
CA VAL A 43 23.92 4.56 -5.46
C VAL A 43 23.50 5.98 -5.81
N ARG A 44 24.20 6.56 -6.78
CA ARG A 44 23.58 7.62 -7.55
C ARG A 44 22.39 6.96 -8.21
N PRO A 45 21.20 7.44 -7.89
CA PRO A 45 20.03 6.91 -8.54
C PRO A 45 20.25 7.01 -10.04
N SER A 46 20.26 5.87 -10.72
CA SER A 46 20.22 5.85 -12.19
C SER A 46 18.80 6.24 -12.59
N HIS A 47 18.44 7.48 -12.27
CA HIS A 47 17.14 8.02 -12.53
C HIS A 47 16.96 8.18 -14.03
N ARG A 48 15.98 7.51 -14.56
CA ARG A 48 15.24 8.08 -15.67
C ARG A 48 14.38 9.21 -15.11
N VAL A 49 15.05 10.26 -14.69
CA VAL A 49 14.41 11.51 -14.28
C VAL A 49 13.71 12.08 -15.50
N PRO A 50 12.45 12.51 -15.39
CA PRO A 50 11.77 13.22 -16.47
C PRO A 50 12.65 14.33 -17.04
N PRO A 51 12.63 14.60 -18.34
CA PRO A 51 13.46 15.65 -18.94
C PRO A 51 13.20 16.98 -18.23
N GLY A 52 14.24 17.53 -17.61
CA GLY A 52 14.18 18.81 -16.90
C GLY A 52 14.26 18.71 -15.36
N PHE A 53 14.05 17.54 -14.78
CA PHE A 53 14.20 17.35 -13.33
C PHE A 53 15.69 17.15 -12.97
N ARG A 54 16.19 17.94 -12.04
CA ARG A 54 17.49 17.73 -11.38
C ARG A 54 17.23 17.60 -9.89
N ALA A 55 17.42 16.39 -9.34
CA ALA A 55 17.53 16.25 -7.90
C ALA A 55 18.67 17.17 -7.41
N PRO A 56 18.48 17.95 -6.34
CA PRO A 56 19.55 18.73 -5.77
C PRO A 56 20.68 17.79 -5.32
N PRO A 57 21.95 18.17 -5.50
CA PRO A 57 23.07 17.38 -5.02
C PRO A 57 23.04 17.33 -3.48
N PRO A 58 23.42 16.18 -2.86
CA PRO A 58 23.59 16.10 -1.41
C PRO A 58 24.61 17.17 -0.95
N GLN A 59 24.39 17.78 0.19
CA GLN A 59 25.36 18.66 0.81
C GLN A 59 26.40 17.81 1.59
N ASP A 60 27.68 18.16 1.45
CA ASP A 60 28.78 17.40 2.09
C ASP A 60 28.77 17.44 3.63
N ASP A 61 28.05 18.39 4.22
CA ASP A 61 27.94 18.55 5.69
C ASP A 61 26.84 17.69 6.33
N ASP A 62 26.03 16.98 5.55
CA ASP A 62 24.89 16.20 6.01
C ASP A 62 25.26 14.75 6.39
N ALA A 63 26.51 14.44 6.66
CA ALA A 63 27.01 13.09 6.90
C ALA A 63 26.33 12.38 8.10
N GLU A 64 25.70 13.12 9.02
CA GLU A 64 25.00 12.56 10.17
C GLU A 64 23.51 12.27 9.92
N ASP A 65 22.89 12.89 8.91
CA ASP A 65 21.45 12.75 8.59
C ASP A 65 21.23 12.12 7.21
N THR A 66 21.84 10.98 6.97
CA THR A 66 21.65 10.20 5.73
C THR A 66 20.21 9.68 5.60
N ALA A 67 19.78 9.46 4.34
CA ALA A 67 18.51 8.81 4.08
C ALA A 67 18.34 7.52 4.89
N PRO A 68 17.15 7.24 5.44
CA PRO A 68 16.90 6.00 6.15
C PRO A 68 17.28 4.80 5.31
N MET A 69 18.15 3.94 5.83
CA MET A 69 18.60 2.73 5.13
C MET A 69 17.99 1.51 5.82
N PRO A 70 17.18 0.70 5.11
CA PRO A 70 16.62 -0.52 5.66
C PRO A 70 17.73 -1.51 6.05
N TRP A 71 17.78 -1.89 7.30
CA TRP A 71 18.66 -2.96 7.76
C TRP A 71 17.92 -4.29 7.67
N TRP A 72 18.16 -4.99 6.57
CA TRP A 72 17.53 -6.28 6.34
C TRP A 72 18.25 -7.39 7.12
N VAL A 73 17.44 -8.18 7.86
CA VAL A 73 17.91 -9.31 8.67
C VAL A 73 17.22 -10.59 8.16
N PRO A 74 17.97 -11.60 7.69
CA PRO A 74 17.38 -12.85 7.22
C PRO A 74 16.61 -13.54 8.34
N HIS A 75 15.51 -14.22 7.97
CA HIS A 75 14.69 -14.91 8.96
C HIS A 75 15.31 -16.19 9.48
N SER A 76 16.04 -16.92 8.62
CA SER A 76 16.74 -18.14 8.99
C SER A 76 18.17 -18.12 8.44
N ALA A 77 19.13 -18.60 9.23
CA ALA A 77 20.50 -18.69 8.80
C ALA A 77 20.62 -19.68 7.62
N GLY A 78 20.80 -19.16 6.39
CA GLY A 78 21.38 -19.89 5.29
C GLY A 78 20.47 -20.36 4.16
N SER A 79 19.14 -20.30 4.22
CA SER A 79 18.34 -20.88 3.11
C SER A 79 17.04 -20.18 2.72
N GLY A 80 16.72 -19.02 3.30
CA GLY A 80 15.47 -18.32 3.00
C GLY A 80 15.69 -16.99 2.30
N SER A 81 14.80 -16.66 1.34
CA SER A 81 14.87 -15.40 0.60
C SER A 81 14.24 -14.21 1.34
N LEU A 82 13.55 -14.44 2.46
CA LEU A 82 12.81 -13.44 3.19
C LEU A 82 13.39 -13.15 4.58
N GLY A 83 13.25 -11.89 4.99
CA GLY A 83 13.72 -11.40 6.27
C GLY A 83 12.82 -10.33 6.86
N THR A 84 13.35 -9.64 7.86
CA THR A 84 12.71 -8.51 8.55
C THR A 84 13.57 -7.27 8.48
N VAL A 85 12.97 -6.11 8.66
CA VAL A 85 13.67 -4.82 8.66
C VAL A 85 13.36 -4.10 9.98
N PRO A 86 14.12 -4.40 11.04
CA PRO A 86 13.78 -3.95 12.40
C PRO A 86 13.95 -2.44 12.63
N ASN A 87 14.71 -1.76 11.78
CA ASN A 87 14.98 -0.33 11.92
C ASN A 87 14.02 0.56 11.11
N VAL A 88 13.06 0.00 10.42
CA VAL A 88 12.03 0.76 9.67
C VAL A 88 10.73 0.77 10.47
N PRO A 89 10.13 1.94 10.72
CA PRO A 89 8.83 2.02 11.37
C PRO A 89 7.74 1.46 10.45
N MET A 90 6.83 0.69 11.02
CA MET A 90 5.70 0.11 10.28
C MET A 90 4.47 1.00 10.39
N ASN A 91 3.71 1.17 9.31
CA ASN A 91 2.41 1.83 9.35
C ASN A 91 1.44 1.03 10.21
N LYS A 92 0.99 1.61 11.32
CA LYS A 92 0.10 0.95 12.29
C LYS A 92 -0.61 1.95 13.20
N ASN A 93 -1.71 1.49 13.80
CA ASN A 93 -2.42 2.24 14.84
C ASN A 93 -2.84 3.66 14.40
N GLY A 94 -3.19 3.83 13.13
CA GLY A 94 -3.60 5.13 12.60
C GLY A 94 -2.45 6.07 12.26
N TRP A 95 -1.21 5.58 12.23
CA TRP A 95 -0.02 6.34 11.86
C TRP A 95 0.66 5.73 10.65
N ARG A 96 1.24 6.60 9.83
CA ARG A 96 2.08 6.20 8.72
C ARG A 96 3.39 7.00 8.71
N TYR A 97 4.39 6.40 8.12
CA TYR A 97 5.75 6.91 8.12
C TYR A 97 6.27 7.00 6.68
N VAL A 98 6.91 8.13 6.40
CA VAL A 98 7.60 8.39 5.13
C VAL A 98 9.03 8.77 5.45
N ALA A 99 9.99 8.24 4.71
CA ALA A 99 11.39 8.56 4.93
C ALA A 99 11.64 10.06 4.73
N ALA A 100 12.47 10.63 5.58
CA ALA A 100 12.83 12.04 5.54
C ALA A 100 14.35 12.22 5.62
N GLY A 101 14.83 13.34 5.14
CA GLY A 101 16.23 13.75 5.21
C GLY A 101 16.37 15.26 5.27
N PRO A 102 17.60 15.77 5.40
CA PRO A 102 17.87 17.20 5.38
C PRO A 102 17.35 17.84 4.10
N ALA A 103 16.74 19.01 4.23
CA ALA A 103 16.25 19.75 3.06
C ALA A 103 17.42 20.22 2.18
N ALA A 104 17.21 20.17 0.88
CA ALA A 104 18.15 20.72 -0.06
C ALA A 104 18.24 22.25 0.12
N HIS A 105 19.37 22.83 -0.28
CA HIS A 105 19.59 24.29 -0.25
C HIS A 105 18.56 25.12 -1.03
N ARG A 106 17.72 24.46 -1.85
CA ARG A 106 16.60 25.10 -2.57
C ARG A 106 15.34 25.26 -1.72
N LEU A 107 15.31 24.64 -0.54
CA LEU A 107 14.20 24.69 0.41
C LEU A 107 14.67 25.39 1.69
N PRO A 108 14.97 26.71 1.67
CA PRO A 108 15.68 27.41 2.76
C PRO A 108 14.87 27.51 4.06
N ARG A 109 13.55 27.33 4.01
CA ARG A 109 12.69 27.40 5.21
C ARG A 109 12.36 26.01 5.76
N THR A 110 12.43 24.99 4.92
CA THR A 110 12.14 23.60 5.29
C THR A 110 13.41 22.95 5.82
N VAL A 111 13.37 22.43 7.03
CA VAL A 111 14.51 21.74 7.64
C VAL A 111 14.68 20.32 7.07
N TYR A 112 13.57 19.66 6.78
CA TYR A 112 13.54 18.28 6.27
C TYR A 112 12.64 18.18 5.04
N HIS A 113 12.99 17.28 4.14
CA HIS A 113 12.20 16.96 2.95
C HIS A 113 11.94 15.46 2.85
N THR A 114 10.97 15.07 2.02
CA THR A 114 10.67 13.68 1.73
C THR A 114 11.82 13.05 0.94
N LEU A 115 12.25 11.86 1.37
CA LEU A 115 13.24 11.07 0.67
C LEU A 115 12.65 9.77 0.16
N ASP A 116 13.26 9.27 -0.89
CA ASP A 116 13.09 7.90 -1.31
C ASP A 116 14.08 6.98 -0.60
N VAL A 117 13.63 5.76 -0.32
CA VAL A 117 14.43 4.71 0.32
C VAL A 117 14.74 3.63 -0.71
N ALA A 118 16.02 3.25 -0.80
CA ALA A 118 16.42 2.17 -1.69
C ALA A 118 15.57 0.89 -1.50
N PRO A 119 15.26 0.19 -2.58
CA PRO A 119 15.71 0.40 -3.96
C PRO A 119 14.93 1.50 -4.69
N ALA A 120 15.62 2.26 -5.57
CA ALA A 120 15.04 3.34 -6.36
C ALA A 120 14.18 2.81 -7.52
N CYS A 121 13.13 2.09 -7.21
CA CYS A 121 12.19 1.49 -8.16
C CYS A 121 10.86 1.16 -7.45
N VAL A 122 9.90 0.65 -8.21
CA VAL A 122 8.68 0.09 -7.63
C VAL A 122 9.01 -1.22 -6.91
N HIS A 123 8.65 -1.29 -5.63
CA HIS A 123 8.88 -2.45 -4.77
C HIS A 123 7.78 -2.56 -3.70
N TRP A 124 7.77 -3.64 -2.94
CA TRP A 124 6.90 -3.74 -1.77
C TRP A 124 7.34 -2.75 -0.70
N SER A 125 6.41 -1.91 -0.25
CA SER A 125 6.72 -0.87 0.73
C SER A 125 7.35 -1.43 2.01
N TRP A 126 8.42 -0.81 2.47
CA TRP A 126 9.05 -1.14 3.74
C TRP A 126 8.15 -0.90 4.94
N GLN A 127 7.31 0.15 4.88
CA GLN A 127 6.45 0.61 5.97
C GLN A 127 5.02 0.09 5.83
N ASP A 128 4.50 -0.01 4.58
CA ASP A 128 3.08 -0.22 4.29
C ASP A 128 2.75 -1.69 4.03
N ARG A 129 3.05 -2.51 5.01
CA ARG A 129 2.81 -3.95 5.05
C ARG A 129 2.45 -4.41 6.45
N SER A 130 1.78 -5.56 6.58
CA SER A 130 1.54 -6.15 7.89
C SER A 130 2.85 -6.46 8.62
N ALA A 131 2.89 -6.21 9.92
CA ALA A 131 4.05 -6.54 10.77
C ALA A 131 4.39 -8.05 10.78
N PHE A 132 3.48 -8.89 10.31
CA PHE A 132 3.67 -10.34 10.21
C PHE A 132 4.09 -10.80 8.81
N THR A 133 4.36 -9.89 7.89
CA THR A 133 4.98 -10.20 6.60
C THR A 133 6.49 -10.13 6.70
N ARG A 134 7.14 -10.94 5.91
CA ARG A 134 8.58 -10.90 5.64
C ARG A 134 8.80 -10.39 4.23
N ILE A 135 9.96 -9.81 4.00
CA ILE A 135 10.29 -9.15 2.74
C ILE A 135 11.71 -9.54 2.31
N SER A 136 11.97 -9.63 1.01
CA SER A 136 13.32 -9.85 0.47
C SER A 136 14.21 -8.62 0.65
N GLN A 137 15.51 -8.80 0.54
CA GLN A 137 16.49 -7.74 0.69
C GLN A 137 16.32 -6.61 -0.36
N ASP A 138 15.90 -6.99 -1.56
CA ASP A 138 15.59 -6.09 -2.67
C ASP A 138 14.14 -5.58 -2.65
N ALA A 139 13.38 -5.92 -1.62
CA ALA A 139 11.95 -5.62 -1.49
C ALA A 139 11.06 -6.09 -2.66
N SER A 140 11.54 -6.97 -3.52
CA SER A 140 10.75 -7.49 -4.64
C SER A 140 9.78 -8.61 -4.24
N ILE A 141 10.05 -9.34 -3.14
CA ILE A 141 9.28 -10.50 -2.69
C ILE A 141 8.75 -10.27 -1.28
N VAL A 142 7.48 -10.59 -1.07
CA VAL A 142 6.85 -10.65 0.26
C VAL A 142 6.23 -12.02 0.51
N GLY A 143 6.14 -12.39 1.78
CA GLY A 143 5.52 -13.64 2.20
C GLY A 143 5.15 -13.62 3.68
N THR A 144 4.43 -14.64 4.14
CA THR A 144 4.06 -14.80 5.54
C THR A 144 3.88 -16.28 5.89
N ASP A 145 4.23 -16.64 7.12
CA ASP A 145 3.96 -17.95 7.71
C ASP A 145 2.62 -17.98 8.48
N LYS A 146 1.85 -16.90 8.47
CA LYS A 146 0.60 -16.71 9.23
C LYS A 146 -0.64 -16.86 8.35
N GLY A 147 -1.82 -16.64 8.95
CA GLY A 147 -3.05 -16.35 8.22
C GLY A 147 -2.89 -15.13 7.31
N TYR A 148 -3.90 -14.76 6.56
CA TYR A 148 -3.80 -13.66 5.59
C TYR A 148 -3.15 -12.42 6.17
N ARG A 149 -2.06 -12.00 5.51
CA ARG A 149 -1.32 -10.76 5.74
C ARG A 149 -0.97 -10.14 4.40
N SER A 150 -0.97 -8.83 4.37
CA SER A 150 -0.90 -8.08 3.12
C SER A 150 0.23 -7.08 3.10
N ALA A 151 0.68 -6.75 1.90
CA ALA A 151 1.62 -5.68 1.62
C ALA A 151 1.14 -4.89 0.40
N ARG A 152 1.38 -3.58 0.40
CA ARG A 152 1.17 -2.69 -0.75
C ARG A 152 2.51 -2.28 -1.35
N ALA A 153 2.51 -1.93 -2.63
CA ALA A 153 3.67 -1.32 -3.25
C ALA A 153 3.95 0.07 -2.66
N ASN A 154 5.17 0.55 -2.88
CA ASN A 154 5.60 1.89 -2.46
C ASN A 154 4.94 3.02 -3.27
N VAL A 155 4.35 2.73 -4.43
CA VAL A 155 3.69 3.72 -5.30
C VAL A 155 2.21 3.41 -5.47
N GLY A 156 1.40 4.47 -5.55
CA GLY A 156 -0.01 4.41 -5.88
C GLY A 156 -0.33 5.15 -7.17
N VAL A 157 -1.40 4.75 -7.83
CA VAL A 157 -1.88 5.36 -9.07
C VAL A 157 -3.15 6.17 -8.80
N ARG A 158 -3.24 7.34 -9.44
CA ARG A 158 -4.33 8.31 -9.24
C ARG A 158 -5.14 8.54 -10.52
N HIS A 159 -4.53 8.38 -11.69
CA HIS A 159 -5.11 8.54 -13.02
C HIS A 159 -4.35 7.71 -14.05
N GLY A 160 -4.84 7.61 -15.27
CA GLY A 160 -4.19 6.88 -16.36
C GLY A 160 -4.44 5.38 -16.31
N ALA A 161 -3.77 4.66 -17.20
CA ALA A 161 -3.85 3.21 -17.32
C ALA A 161 -2.50 2.57 -16.99
N TRP A 162 -2.51 1.57 -16.09
CA TRP A 162 -1.31 0.99 -15.51
C TRP A 162 -1.36 -0.53 -15.52
N TYR A 163 -0.19 -1.15 -15.68
CA TYR A 163 -0.02 -2.60 -15.66
C TYR A 163 1.16 -3.00 -14.77
N VAL A 164 0.99 -4.11 -14.04
CA VAL A 164 2.01 -4.72 -13.19
C VAL A 164 1.79 -6.23 -13.16
N GLU A 165 2.85 -7.02 -13.07
CA GLU A 165 2.76 -8.47 -12.88
C GLU A 165 3.11 -8.87 -11.45
N MET A 166 2.42 -9.92 -10.99
CA MET A 166 2.66 -10.60 -9.72
C MET A 166 2.98 -12.06 -9.96
N GLN A 167 4.20 -12.48 -9.66
CA GLN A 167 4.58 -13.88 -9.72
C GLN A 167 4.29 -14.57 -8.39
N VAL A 168 3.47 -15.60 -8.42
CA VAL A 168 3.23 -16.46 -7.25
C VAL A 168 4.38 -17.44 -7.10
N LEU A 169 5.07 -17.39 -5.97
CA LEU A 169 6.23 -18.23 -5.72
C LEU A 169 5.87 -19.38 -4.77
N PRO A 170 6.52 -20.56 -4.93
CA PRO A 170 6.37 -21.64 -3.97
C PRO A 170 6.88 -21.23 -2.58
N PRO A 171 6.36 -21.79 -1.49
CA PRO A 171 6.92 -21.62 -0.15
C PRO A 171 8.40 -22.00 -0.10
N ASP A 172 9.16 -21.33 0.75
CA ASP A 172 10.52 -21.70 1.11
C ASP A 172 10.70 -21.71 2.64
N ALA A 173 11.91 -22.03 3.11
CA ALA A 173 12.21 -22.10 4.54
C ALA A 173 11.94 -20.79 5.29
N SER A 174 11.96 -19.63 4.60
CA SER A 174 11.71 -18.32 5.21
C SER A 174 10.25 -17.97 5.32
N SER A 175 9.36 -18.65 4.60
CA SER A 175 7.91 -18.40 4.60
C SER A 175 7.09 -19.57 5.14
N ALA A 176 7.70 -20.74 5.29
CA ALA A 176 7.00 -21.93 5.77
C ALA A 176 6.43 -21.72 7.19
N PRO A 177 5.16 -22.05 7.43
CA PRO A 177 4.57 -22.00 8.77
C PRO A 177 5.16 -23.10 9.66
N ALA A 178 5.34 -22.81 10.96
CA ALA A 178 5.84 -23.79 11.93
C ALA A 178 4.93 -25.01 12.05
N VAL A 179 3.63 -24.83 11.83
CA VAL A 179 2.64 -25.91 11.72
C VAL A 179 1.93 -25.75 10.39
N PRO A 180 1.88 -26.80 9.55
CA PRO A 180 1.20 -26.74 8.26
C PRO A 180 -0.24 -26.25 8.40
N MET A 181 -0.60 -25.27 7.59
CA MET A 181 -1.99 -24.76 7.54
C MET A 181 -2.88 -25.76 6.78
N ARG A 182 -4.11 -25.98 7.25
CA ARG A 182 -5.04 -26.94 6.69
C ARG A 182 -5.27 -26.78 5.19
N ASP A 183 -5.37 -25.53 4.74
CA ASP A 183 -5.74 -25.24 3.35
C ASP A 183 -4.51 -24.98 2.45
N GLY A 184 -3.28 -25.07 3.02
CA GLY A 184 -2.05 -24.80 2.27
C GLY A 184 -1.79 -23.30 2.02
N PRO A 185 -0.81 -22.97 1.15
CA PRO A 185 -0.49 -21.60 0.81
C PRO A 185 -1.51 -21.01 -0.17
N HIS A 186 -2.00 -19.79 0.13
CA HIS A 186 -2.95 -19.08 -0.72
C HIS A 186 -2.55 -17.63 -0.92
N VAL A 187 -3.00 -17.06 -2.04
CA VAL A 187 -2.81 -15.64 -2.36
C VAL A 187 -4.12 -14.98 -2.81
N ARG A 188 -4.22 -13.67 -2.55
CA ARG A 188 -5.15 -12.78 -3.24
C ARG A 188 -4.37 -11.58 -3.75
N LEU A 189 -4.61 -11.20 -4.99
CA LEU A 189 -3.88 -10.15 -5.69
C LEU A 189 -4.87 -9.10 -6.18
N GLY A 190 -4.47 -7.84 -6.19
CA GLY A 190 -5.35 -6.79 -6.69
C GLY A 190 -4.91 -5.38 -6.33
N TRP A 191 -5.87 -4.47 -6.36
CA TRP A 191 -5.68 -3.04 -6.13
C TRP A 191 -6.42 -2.60 -4.88
N ALA A 192 -5.78 -1.76 -4.07
CA ALA A 192 -6.33 -1.31 -2.81
C ALA A 192 -6.03 0.16 -2.52
N ARG A 193 -6.97 0.83 -1.87
CA ARG A 193 -6.76 2.16 -1.31
C ARG A 193 -5.97 2.05 0.00
N ARG A 194 -5.51 3.21 0.50
CA ARG A 194 -4.75 3.29 1.77
C ARG A 194 -5.51 2.76 2.98
N GLU A 195 -6.83 2.90 2.99
CA GLU A 195 -7.69 2.49 4.11
C GLU A 195 -7.90 0.97 4.20
N ALA A 196 -7.57 0.22 3.15
CA ALA A 196 -7.67 -1.24 3.16
C ALA A 196 -6.77 -1.86 4.23
N SER A 197 -7.30 -2.83 4.96
CA SER A 197 -6.60 -3.47 6.07
C SER A 197 -5.41 -4.31 5.59
N LEU A 198 -4.23 -4.10 6.19
CA LEU A 198 -3.04 -4.93 5.95
C LEU A 198 -3.09 -6.29 6.67
N ASN A 199 -4.02 -6.47 7.61
CA ASN A 199 -4.20 -7.72 8.33
C ASN A 199 -5.41 -8.53 7.83
N ALA A 200 -6.00 -8.13 6.70
CA ALA A 200 -7.06 -8.80 6.00
C ALA A 200 -6.66 -9.05 4.53
N PRO A 201 -7.27 -10.03 3.85
CA PRO A 201 -6.97 -10.28 2.44
C PRO A 201 -7.56 -9.20 1.54
N VAL A 202 -6.93 -8.98 0.37
CA VAL A 202 -7.45 -8.12 -0.70
C VAL A 202 -8.90 -8.53 -0.99
N GLY A 203 -9.77 -7.53 -1.16
CA GLY A 203 -11.19 -7.73 -1.40
C GLY A 203 -12.01 -8.07 -0.14
N TRP A 204 -11.41 -8.02 1.06
CA TRP A 204 -12.13 -8.22 2.30
C TRP A 204 -13.07 -7.06 2.62
N ASP A 205 -12.66 -5.85 2.34
CA ASP A 205 -13.40 -4.61 2.56
C ASP A 205 -13.82 -3.94 1.24
N ALA A 206 -14.47 -2.79 1.33
CA ALA A 206 -14.86 -1.98 0.18
C ALA A 206 -13.72 -1.12 -0.38
N TYR A 207 -12.55 -1.15 0.24
CA TYR A 207 -11.37 -0.38 -0.15
C TYR A 207 -10.45 -1.16 -1.08
N SER A 208 -10.74 -2.41 -1.37
CA SER A 208 -9.89 -3.28 -2.18
C SER A 208 -10.68 -4.16 -3.14
N TYR A 209 -10.06 -4.43 -4.28
CA TYR A 209 -10.58 -5.21 -5.40
C TYR A 209 -9.53 -6.23 -5.80
N GLY A 210 -9.89 -7.50 -5.80
CA GLY A 210 -8.91 -8.53 -6.06
C GLY A 210 -9.43 -9.78 -6.72
N VAL A 211 -8.51 -10.69 -7.01
CA VAL A 211 -8.75 -12.03 -7.51
C VAL A 211 -8.11 -13.03 -6.54
N ARG A 212 -8.78 -14.17 -6.34
CA ARG A 212 -8.26 -15.24 -5.48
C ARG A 212 -7.75 -16.43 -6.29
N ASP A 213 -6.69 -17.04 -5.79
CA ASP A 213 -5.98 -18.15 -6.43
C ASP A 213 -6.81 -19.42 -6.61
N GLN A 214 -7.57 -19.84 -5.60
CA GLN A 214 -8.24 -21.15 -5.55
C GLN A 214 -9.18 -21.41 -6.72
N ASN A 215 -9.85 -20.40 -7.23
CA ASN A 215 -10.89 -20.57 -8.26
C ASN A 215 -10.96 -19.40 -9.25
N GLY A 216 -10.00 -18.46 -9.20
CA GLY A 216 -10.01 -17.29 -10.07
C GLY A 216 -11.15 -16.30 -9.83
N ALA A 217 -11.94 -16.48 -8.77
CA ALA A 217 -13.05 -15.57 -8.50
C ALA A 217 -12.54 -14.16 -8.13
N CYS A 218 -13.17 -13.14 -8.68
CA CYS A 218 -12.93 -11.78 -8.24
C CYS A 218 -13.65 -11.49 -6.92
N VAL A 219 -13.11 -10.58 -6.12
CA VAL A 219 -13.57 -10.33 -4.75
C VAL A 219 -13.46 -8.87 -4.37
N THR A 220 -14.53 -8.32 -3.83
CA THR A 220 -14.58 -7.03 -3.13
C THR A 220 -15.67 -7.11 -2.05
N GLN A 221 -15.52 -6.39 -0.94
CA GLN A 221 -16.47 -6.45 0.18
C GLN A 221 -16.73 -7.89 0.67
N SER A 222 -15.72 -8.77 0.64
CA SER A 222 -15.81 -10.21 0.94
C SER A 222 -16.78 -10.99 0.03
N ARG A 223 -17.27 -10.42 -1.07
CA ARG A 223 -18.16 -11.07 -2.03
C ARG A 223 -17.34 -11.67 -3.16
N LEU A 224 -17.51 -12.96 -3.35
CA LEU A 224 -16.86 -13.72 -4.41
C LEU A 224 -17.80 -13.78 -5.63
N VAL A 225 -17.29 -13.43 -6.79
CA VAL A 225 -18.02 -13.53 -8.05
C VAL A 225 -17.21 -14.41 -9.01
N PRO A 226 -17.79 -15.42 -9.66
CA PRO A 226 -17.09 -16.21 -10.67
C PRO A 226 -16.51 -15.30 -11.76
N TYR A 227 -15.22 -15.53 -12.11
CA TYR A 227 -14.55 -14.63 -13.04
C TYR A 227 -13.52 -15.35 -13.91
N GLY A 228 -12.28 -15.50 -13.44
CA GLY A 228 -11.18 -16.06 -14.21
C GLY A 228 -10.87 -17.50 -13.82
N ARG A 229 -9.73 -18.01 -14.29
CA ARG A 229 -9.23 -19.33 -13.92
C ARG A 229 -8.45 -19.31 -12.61
N ALA A 230 -8.37 -20.45 -11.96
CA ALA A 230 -7.49 -20.66 -10.80
C ALA A 230 -6.02 -20.49 -11.21
N PHE A 231 -5.20 -20.08 -10.24
CA PHE A 231 -3.75 -19.93 -10.42
C PHE A 231 -3.02 -20.30 -9.11
N GLY A 232 -1.70 -20.50 -9.18
CA GLY A 232 -0.94 -20.95 -8.02
C GLY A 232 0.56 -20.73 -8.17
N PRO A 233 1.38 -21.40 -7.35
CA PRO A 233 2.83 -21.29 -7.41
C PRO A 233 3.38 -21.61 -8.81
N GLY A 234 4.16 -20.68 -9.35
CA GLY A 234 4.70 -20.71 -10.72
C GLY A 234 3.95 -19.80 -11.69
N ASP A 235 2.68 -19.50 -11.43
CA ASP A 235 1.89 -18.62 -12.30
C ASP A 235 2.26 -17.15 -12.10
N VAL A 236 2.04 -16.37 -13.17
CA VAL A 236 2.20 -14.91 -13.20
C VAL A 236 0.84 -14.28 -13.48
N VAL A 237 0.43 -13.38 -12.59
CA VAL A 237 -0.85 -12.65 -12.69
C VAL A 237 -0.57 -11.21 -13.05
N GLY A 238 -0.96 -10.82 -14.26
CA GLY A 238 -0.97 -9.43 -14.70
C GLY A 238 -2.19 -8.69 -14.14
N MET A 239 -1.98 -7.50 -13.63
CA MET A 239 -3.02 -6.67 -13.04
C MET A 239 -3.09 -5.32 -13.76
N TYR A 240 -4.18 -5.10 -14.43
CA TYR A 240 -4.49 -3.86 -15.13
C TYR A 240 -5.44 -3.00 -14.30
N ILE A 241 -5.20 -1.69 -14.29
CA ILE A 241 -6.13 -0.69 -13.76
C ILE A 241 -6.17 0.53 -14.67
N ARG A 242 -7.37 1.05 -14.93
CA ARG A 242 -7.55 2.37 -15.52
C ARG A 242 -8.35 3.26 -14.57
N LEU A 243 -7.85 4.47 -14.37
CA LEU A 243 -8.51 5.52 -13.61
C LEU A 243 -8.70 6.75 -14.51
N PRO A 244 -9.83 7.45 -14.43
CA PRO A 244 -10.05 8.66 -15.20
C PRO A 244 -9.11 9.79 -14.73
N GLU A 245 -8.90 10.77 -15.60
CA GLU A 245 -8.24 12.02 -15.21
C GLU A 245 -9.07 12.74 -14.14
N ALA A 246 -8.40 13.26 -13.12
CA ALA A 246 -9.07 13.97 -12.05
C ALA A 246 -9.42 15.40 -12.50
N HIS A 247 -10.65 15.61 -12.99
CA HIS A 247 -11.16 16.95 -13.37
C HIS A 247 -11.74 17.76 -12.21
N VAL A 248 -11.41 17.44 -10.97
CA VAL A 248 -11.89 18.23 -9.83
C VAL A 248 -10.90 19.35 -9.57
N PRO A 249 -11.33 20.61 -9.68
CA PRO A 249 -10.45 21.73 -9.36
C PRO A 249 -10.05 21.65 -7.88
N PRO A 250 -8.80 22.01 -7.55
CA PRO A 250 -8.33 22.04 -6.17
C PRO A 250 -9.21 22.97 -5.32
N PRO A 251 -9.34 22.71 -4.02
CA PRO A 251 -10.01 23.61 -3.11
C PRO A 251 -9.40 25.02 -3.19
N PRO A 252 -10.20 26.09 -3.04
CA PRO A 252 -9.67 27.44 -3.01
C PRO A 252 -8.56 27.59 -1.96
N GLY A 253 -7.40 28.08 -2.37
CA GLY A 253 -6.22 28.28 -1.51
C GLY A 253 -5.21 27.14 -1.51
N THR A 254 -5.43 26.08 -2.29
CA THR A 254 -4.44 25.03 -2.55
C THR A 254 -4.27 24.89 -4.06
N GLU A 255 -3.13 25.24 -4.61
CA GLU A 255 -2.88 25.18 -6.06
C GLU A 255 -3.02 23.76 -6.62
N HIS A 256 -2.79 22.73 -5.80
CA HIS A 256 -2.85 21.32 -6.19
C HIS A 256 -3.90 20.48 -5.46
N GLY A 257 -4.72 21.07 -4.59
CA GLY A 257 -5.71 20.33 -3.79
C GLY A 257 -5.11 19.39 -2.74
N VAL A 258 -3.80 19.48 -2.49
CA VAL A 258 -3.03 18.61 -1.60
C VAL A 258 -2.49 19.45 -0.46
N ALA A 259 -2.59 18.96 0.76
CA ALA A 259 -2.03 19.60 1.96
C ALA A 259 -1.29 18.57 2.81
N GLN A 260 0.01 18.76 2.98
CA GLN A 260 0.81 17.88 3.82
C GLN A 260 0.68 18.27 5.30
N LYS A 261 0.44 17.29 6.16
CA LYS A 261 0.54 17.42 7.62
C LYS A 261 1.40 16.30 8.15
N ARG A 262 2.64 16.62 8.42
CA ARG A 262 3.66 15.65 8.79
C ARG A 262 4.54 16.22 9.90
N ILE A 263 5.01 15.33 10.77
CA ILE A 263 5.86 15.67 11.91
C ILE A 263 7.18 14.95 11.72
N PRO A 264 8.31 15.65 11.67
CA PRO A 264 9.61 15.00 11.61
C PRO A 264 9.90 14.29 12.94
N ILE A 265 10.30 13.02 12.85
CA ILE A 265 10.65 12.18 14.00
C ILE A 265 11.95 11.43 13.74
N ARG A 266 12.62 11.00 14.82
CA ARG A 266 13.70 10.02 14.73
C ARG A 266 13.22 8.65 15.23
N TYR A 267 13.37 7.65 14.38
CA TYR A 267 13.10 6.26 14.74
C TYR A 267 14.38 5.45 14.59
N LYS A 268 14.89 4.94 15.69
CA LYS A 268 16.17 4.21 15.75
C LYS A 268 17.34 4.95 15.07
N GLY A 269 17.42 6.26 15.31
CA GLY A 269 18.46 7.13 14.77
C GLY A 269 18.22 7.67 13.36
N GLN A 270 17.21 7.17 12.65
CA GLN A 270 16.88 7.58 11.27
C GLN A 270 15.70 8.54 11.23
N LEU A 271 15.68 9.43 10.25
CA LEU A 271 14.64 10.45 10.08
C LEU A 271 13.44 9.91 9.31
N TYR A 272 12.25 10.23 9.81
CA TYR A 272 10.97 9.95 9.15
C TYR A 272 10.01 11.12 9.37
N PHE A 273 9.08 11.28 8.43
CA PHE A 273 7.87 12.02 8.69
C PHE A 273 6.79 11.07 9.21
N GLU A 274 6.17 11.45 10.32
CA GLU A 274 4.98 10.80 10.86
C GLU A 274 3.74 11.57 10.45
N SER A 275 2.73 10.90 9.92
CA SER A 275 1.45 11.45 9.51
C SER A 275 0.31 10.55 10.00
N LEU A 276 -0.91 11.10 10.08
CA LEU A 276 -2.08 10.27 10.32
C LEU A 276 -2.41 9.44 9.10
N GLU A 277 -2.76 8.18 9.33
CA GLU A 277 -3.30 7.32 8.29
C GLU A 277 -4.79 7.67 8.03
N TYR A 278 -5.25 7.39 6.83
CA TYR A 278 -6.65 7.59 6.47
C TYR A 278 -7.55 6.63 7.24
N ALA A 279 -8.55 7.19 7.92
CA ALA A 279 -9.53 6.38 8.62
C ALA A 279 -10.68 5.98 7.70
N PRO A 280 -11.25 4.78 7.87
CA PRO A 280 -12.47 4.38 7.19
C PRO A 280 -13.58 5.41 7.37
N SER A 281 -14.30 5.74 6.29
CA SER A 281 -15.45 6.62 6.37
C SER A 281 -16.68 5.85 6.86
N ARG A 282 -17.61 6.56 7.51
CA ARG A 282 -18.87 5.95 7.99
C ARG A 282 -19.69 5.35 6.87
N GLU A 283 -19.68 5.99 5.70
CA GLU A 283 -20.39 5.53 4.51
C GLU A 283 -19.81 4.22 3.99
N MET A 284 -18.48 4.09 3.98
CA MET A 284 -17.81 2.84 3.58
C MET A 284 -17.97 1.74 4.64
N GLU A 285 -17.94 2.08 5.94
CA GLU A 285 -18.22 1.13 7.01
C GLU A 285 -19.66 0.60 6.94
N ALA A 286 -20.62 1.46 6.62
CA ALA A 286 -22.03 1.06 6.47
C ALA A 286 -22.22 0.00 5.37
N LEU A 287 -21.47 0.05 4.27
CA LEU A 287 -21.48 -1.00 3.25
C LEU A 287 -21.09 -2.37 3.82
N MET A 288 -20.09 -2.39 4.71
CA MET A 288 -19.60 -3.62 5.35
C MET A 288 -20.59 -4.16 6.38
N ASP A 289 -21.24 -3.27 7.15
CA ASP A 289 -22.21 -3.67 8.18
C ASP A 289 -23.49 -4.25 7.57
N GLU A 290 -23.96 -3.68 6.48
CA GLU A 290 -25.11 -4.20 5.76
C GLU A 290 -24.83 -5.57 5.17
N GLN A 291 -23.64 -5.77 4.63
CA GLN A 291 -23.21 -7.06 4.13
C GLN A 291 -23.21 -8.15 5.22
N ARG A 292 -22.75 -7.81 6.43
CA ARG A 292 -22.78 -8.71 7.59
C ARG A 292 -24.19 -9.08 8.01
N ARG A 293 -25.17 -8.17 7.81
CA ARG A 293 -26.58 -8.38 8.19
C ARG A 293 -27.36 -9.16 7.15
N SER A 294 -27.17 -8.86 5.87
CA SER A 294 -28.05 -9.37 4.81
C SER A 294 -27.69 -10.77 4.32
N GLY A 295 -26.43 -11.18 4.43
CA GLY A 295 -25.98 -12.48 3.90
C GLY A 295 -26.22 -12.68 2.39
N THR A 296 -26.82 -11.72 1.71
CA THR A 296 -27.34 -11.80 0.35
C THR A 296 -26.46 -11.02 -0.65
N ILE A 297 -26.53 -11.49 -1.87
CA ILE A 297 -25.84 -10.98 -3.05
C ILE A 297 -26.44 -9.63 -3.43
N TRP A 298 -25.80 -8.55 -3.02
CA TRP A 298 -26.11 -7.19 -3.45
C TRP A 298 -27.43 -6.61 -2.93
N THR A 299 -27.35 -5.82 -1.89
CA THR A 299 -28.37 -4.84 -1.55
C THR A 299 -27.88 -3.45 -1.95
N PRO A 300 -28.76 -2.58 -2.50
CA PRO A 300 -28.43 -1.17 -2.68
C PRO A 300 -27.96 -0.53 -1.37
N GLN A 301 -27.16 0.53 -1.46
CA GLN A 301 -26.78 1.31 -0.27
C GLN A 301 -28.00 1.62 0.60
N PRO A 302 -27.88 1.57 1.94
CA PRO A 302 -28.97 1.96 2.83
C PRO A 302 -29.44 3.37 2.49
N ALA A 303 -30.73 3.59 2.41
CA ALA A 303 -31.33 4.88 2.01
C ALA A 303 -30.91 6.06 2.92
N HIS A 304 -30.44 5.77 4.12
CA HIS A 304 -29.96 6.78 5.10
C HIS A 304 -28.48 7.11 4.96
N VAL A 305 -27.75 6.41 4.10
CA VAL A 305 -26.31 6.65 3.87
C VAL A 305 -26.14 7.43 2.57
N ARG A 306 -25.31 8.48 2.63
CA ARG A 306 -24.97 9.26 1.43
C ARG A 306 -24.35 8.35 0.37
N PRO A 307 -24.79 8.49 -0.90
CA PRO A 307 -24.19 7.73 -2.00
C PRO A 307 -22.67 7.97 -2.06
N LEU A 308 -21.91 6.90 -2.22
CA LEU A 308 -20.47 6.98 -2.39
C LEU A 308 -20.14 7.38 -3.84
N PRO A 309 -19.25 8.35 -4.03
CA PRO A 309 -18.80 8.69 -5.35
C PRO A 309 -18.00 7.54 -5.96
N THR A 310 -18.17 7.36 -7.26
CA THR A 310 -17.41 6.41 -8.07
C THR A 310 -16.64 7.14 -9.16
N LEU A 311 -15.53 6.57 -9.55
CA LEU A 311 -14.72 7.02 -10.68
C LEU A 311 -15.31 6.44 -11.95
N HIS A 312 -16.11 7.22 -12.67
CA HIS A 312 -16.66 6.79 -13.96
C HIS A 312 -15.53 6.46 -14.94
N ASP A 313 -15.74 5.47 -15.80
CA ASP A 313 -14.74 4.95 -16.72
C ASP A 313 -13.51 4.28 -16.07
N SER A 314 -13.47 4.10 -14.76
CA SER A 314 -12.44 3.28 -14.12
C SER A 314 -12.76 1.80 -14.27
N CYS A 315 -11.69 0.99 -14.43
CA CYS A 315 -11.83 -0.46 -14.49
C CYS A 315 -10.58 -1.19 -14.00
N ILE A 316 -10.76 -2.46 -13.61
CA ILE A 316 -9.71 -3.39 -13.25
C ILE A 316 -9.92 -4.69 -14.00
N GLY A 317 -8.86 -5.19 -14.64
CA GLY A 317 -8.83 -6.50 -15.29
C GLY A 317 -7.58 -7.30 -14.89
N PHE A 318 -7.65 -8.60 -15.10
CA PHE A 318 -6.55 -9.51 -14.78
C PHE A 318 -6.17 -10.38 -15.98
N VAL A 319 -4.89 -10.75 -15.98
CA VAL A 319 -4.27 -11.62 -16.98
C VAL A 319 -3.59 -12.76 -16.22
N VAL A 320 -3.70 -14.00 -16.64
CA VAL A 320 -2.99 -15.12 -16.02
C VAL A 320 -2.10 -15.79 -17.06
N ASN A 321 -0.78 -15.77 -16.85
CA ASN A 321 0.23 -16.27 -17.81
C ASN A 321 0.03 -15.75 -19.24
N GLY A 322 -0.20 -14.45 -19.37
CA GLY A 322 -0.43 -13.80 -20.66
C GLY A 322 -1.86 -13.92 -21.22
N GLU A 323 -2.73 -14.71 -20.60
CA GLU A 323 -4.13 -14.91 -21.03
C GLU A 323 -5.08 -13.93 -20.33
N PRO A 324 -5.76 -13.03 -21.07
CA PRO A 324 -6.74 -12.10 -20.50
C PRO A 324 -7.93 -12.83 -19.90
N GLN A 325 -8.26 -12.51 -18.64
CA GLN A 325 -9.41 -13.13 -17.93
C GLN A 325 -10.68 -12.28 -18.03
N GLY A 326 -10.59 -11.09 -18.61
CA GLY A 326 -11.70 -10.14 -18.74
C GLY A 326 -11.63 -8.99 -17.75
N MET A 327 -12.70 -8.16 -17.72
CA MET A 327 -12.86 -7.08 -16.75
C MET A 327 -13.53 -7.58 -15.47
N ALA A 328 -12.83 -7.42 -14.35
CA ALA A 328 -13.30 -7.86 -13.04
C ALA A 328 -14.15 -6.81 -12.34
N PHE A 329 -13.82 -5.54 -12.50
CA PHE A 329 -14.49 -4.42 -11.82
C PHE A 329 -14.54 -3.19 -12.73
N ALA A 330 -15.59 -2.39 -12.56
CA ALA A 330 -15.76 -1.09 -13.22
C ALA A 330 -16.39 -0.08 -12.26
N ASN A 331 -16.23 1.20 -12.53
CA ASN A 331 -16.74 2.30 -11.69
C ASN A 331 -16.32 2.16 -10.22
N LEU A 332 -14.99 2.12 -10.00
CA LEU A 332 -14.40 1.95 -8.68
C LEU A 332 -14.80 3.09 -7.75
N TYR A 333 -14.86 2.86 -6.45
CA TYR A 333 -15.10 3.92 -5.48
C TYR A 333 -13.98 4.97 -5.55
N ASP A 334 -14.40 6.25 -5.52
CA ASP A 334 -13.45 7.36 -5.51
C ASP A 334 -12.55 7.31 -4.27
N TYR A 335 -11.22 7.39 -4.49
CA TYR A 335 -10.24 7.35 -3.42
C TYR A 335 -10.13 8.68 -2.65
N ARG A 336 -10.68 9.77 -3.18
CA ARG A 336 -10.59 11.09 -2.54
C ARG A 336 -11.44 11.15 -1.29
N PRO A 337 -11.07 12.02 -0.30
CA PRO A 337 -11.84 12.17 0.92
C PRO A 337 -13.26 12.67 0.60
N LEU A 338 -14.24 12.12 1.30
CA LEU A 338 -15.62 12.59 1.20
C LEU A 338 -15.73 13.99 1.77
N HIS A 339 -16.25 14.93 0.95
CA HIS A 339 -16.52 16.28 1.44
C HIS A 339 -17.57 16.25 2.59
N THR A 340 -17.17 16.70 3.76
CA THR A 340 -18.11 16.90 4.87
C THR A 340 -18.92 18.17 4.63
N HIS A 341 -20.25 18.11 4.81
CA HIS A 341 -21.09 19.32 4.74
C HIS A 341 -20.62 20.37 5.75
N LYS A 342 -20.54 21.62 5.33
CA LYS A 342 -19.97 22.79 6.03
C LYS A 342 -20.38 23.00 7.50
N LYS A 343 -21.40 22.34 8.01
CA LYS A 343 -21.86 22.49 9.42
C LYS A 343 -20.98 21.81 10.47
N ARG A 344 -19.93 21.05 10.07
CA ARG A 344 -18.96 20.40 10.99
C ARG A 344 -17.50 20.60 10.60
N GLN A 345 -17.21 21.46 9.66
CA GLN A 345 -15.89 22.03 9.53
C GLN A 345 -15.71 23.02 10.71
N HIS A 346 -15.39 22.49 11.90
CA HIS A 346 -14.40 23.19 12.68
C HIS A 346 -13.19 23.26 11.77
N GLU A 347 -12.89 24.45 11.29
CA GLU A 347 -11.61 24.78 10.72
C GLU A 347 -10.58 24.17 11.67
N VAL A 348 -9.99 23.05 11.24
CA VAL A 348 -8.83 22.52 11.94
C VAL A 348 -7.78 23.57 11.61
N SER A 349 -7.63 24.55 12.50
CA SER A 349 -6.63 25.59 12.43
C SER A 349 -5.32 24.94 11.99
N ALA A 350 -4.54 25.59 11.15
CA ALA A 350 -3.21 25.14 10.75
C ALA A 350 -2.33 24.78 11.97
N HIS A 351 -2.70 25.24 13.15
CA HIS A 351 -2.08 24.98 14.45
C HIS A 351 -2.89 24.02 15.35
N ALA A 352 -3.84 23.25 14.79
CA ALA A 352 -4.58 22.29 15.60
C ALA A 352 -3.62 21.27 16.21
N SER A 353 -3.72 21.08 17.53
CA SER A 353 -2.94 20.08 18.24
C SER A 353 -3.17 18.68 17.62
N VAL A 354 -2.14 17.83 17.64
CA VAL A 354 -2.24 16.43 17.21
C VAL A 354 -3.46 15.74 17.84
N SER A 355 -3.78 16.08 19.10
CA SER A 355 -4.97 15.60 19.83
C SER A 355 -6.30 16.01 19.18
N ALA A 356 -6.40 17.21 18.59
CA ALA A 356 -7.60 17.66 17.90
C ALA A 356 -7.77 16.95 16.54
N ILE A 357 -6.67 16.68 15.85
CA ILE A 357 -6.63 15.90 14.60
C ILE A 357 -7.03 14.45 14.87
N LEU A 358 -6.53 13.83 15.94
CA LEU A 358 -6.89 12.47 16.36
C LEU A 358 -8.36 12.34 16.75
N LYS A 359 -8.97 13.40 17.28
CA LYS A 359 -10.40 13.41 17.62
C LYS A 359 -11.30 13.54 16.40
N SER A 360 -10.85 14.15 15.32
CA SER A 360 -11.54 14.12 14.04
C SER A 360 -11.17 12.80 13.33
N ARG A 361 -11.91 11.74 13.53
CA ARG A 361 -11.73 10.43 12.88
C ARG A 361 -11.90 10.45 11.34
N GLN A 362 -11.84 11.60 10.73
CA GLN A 362 -11.95 11.77 9.28
C GLN A 362 -10.73 12.56 8.82
N ASN A 363 -9.86 11.89 8.08
CA ASN A 363 -8.85 12.60 7.34
C ASN A 363 -9.54 13.27 6.16
N ALA A 364 -9.79 14.56 6.29
CA ALA A 364 -10.49 15.37 5.26
C ALA A 364 -9.53 15.92 4.20
N LEU A 365 -8.26 15.54 4.26
CA LEU A 365 -7.21 16.12 3.44
C LEU A 365 -6.60 15.05 2.53
N ASP A 366 -6.43 15.41 1.28
CA ASP A 366 -5.52 14.71 0.38
C ASP A 366 -4.11 15.25 0.65
N ASP A 367 -3.18 14.38 1.00
CA ASP A 367 -1.77 14.70 1.26
C ASP A 367 -0.82 14.14 0.21
N GLY A 368 -1.35 13.80 -0.96
CA GLY A 368 -0.61 13.24 -2.08
C GLY A 368 -0.49 11.71 -2.06
N MET A 369 -0.87 11.06 -0.97
CA MET A 369 -0.73 9.60 -0.82
C MET A 369 -2.03 8.83 -1.12
N LEU A 370 -3.08 9.50 -1.54
CA LEU A 370 -4.32 8.84 -1.96
C LEU A 370 -4.17 8.24 -3.36
N GLY A 371 -4.91 7.18 -3.61
CA GLY A 371 -4.89 6.46 -4.88
C GLY A 371 -5.12 4.96 -4.69
N TYR A 372 -4.93 4.21 -5.76
CA TYR A 372 -4.95 2.76 -5.76
C TYR A 372 -3.53 2.20 -5.82
N TYR A 373 -3.20 1.34 -4.89
CA TYR A 373 -1.91 0.66 -4.75
C TYR A 373 -2.08 -0.79 -5.16
N CYS A 374 -1.13 -1.36 -5.89
CA CYS A 374 -1.13 -2.80 -6.04
C CYS A 374 -0.86 -3.45 -4.68
N MET A 375 -1.61 -4.51 -4.36
CA MET A 375 -1.61 -5.17 -3.07
C MET A 375 -1.63 -6.68 -3.24
N ALA A 376 -0.77 -7.35 -2.49
CA ALA A 376 -0.76 -8.81 -2.38
C ALA A 376 -1.08 -9.23 -0.95
N SER A 377 -1.91 -10.25 -0.82
CA SER A 377 -2.22 -10.92 0.44
C SER A 377 -1.77 -12.36 0.39
N MET A 378 -0.99 -12.76 1.35
CA MET A 378 -0.41 -14.10 1.46
C MET A 378 -0.98 -14.82 2.68
N TYR A 379 -1.07 -16.14 2.59
CA TYR A 379 -1.57 -17.05 3.63
C TYR A 379 -0.71 -18.32 3.65
N GLY A 380 -0.37 -18.81 4.84
CA GLY A 380 0.12 -20.16 5.04
C GLY A 380 1.42 -20.52 4.31
N GLY A 381 2.34 -19.58 4.15
CA GLY A 381 3.63 -19.80 3.47
C GLY A 381 3.71 -19.24 2.05
N ALA A 382 2.63 -18.72 1.51
CA ALA A 382 2.62 -18.11 0.18
C ALA A 382 3.58 -16.92 0.08
N ARG A 383 4.18 -16.77 -1.09
CA ARG A 383 5.09 -15.68 -1.46
C ARG A 383 4.69 -15.07 -2.79
N VAL A 384 4.89 -13.76 -2.93
CA VAL A 384 4.57 -13.03 -4.15
C VAL A 384 5.72 -12.10 -4.50
N ARG A 385 6.16 -12.14 -5.77
CA ARG A 385 7.11 -11.21 -6.35
C ARG A 385 6.36 -10.15 -7.17
N ILE A 386 6.69 -8.89 -6.99
CA ILE A 386 6.24 -7.79 -7.85
C ILE A 386 7.20 -7.64 -9.04
N ILE A 387 6.63 -7.46 -10.23
CA ILE A 387 7.35 -7.21 -11.50
C ILE A 387 6.70 -6.00 -12.13
N ALA A 388 7.33 -4.84 -11.98
CA ALA A 388 6.76 -3.56 -12.40
C ALA A 388 7.22 -3.12 -13.79
N SER A 389 8.29 -3.74 -14.33
CA SER A 389 8.82 -3.64 -15.69
C SER A 389 9.38 -5.00 -16.10
N ASP A 390 9.89 -5.13 -17.31
CA ASP A 390 10.48 -6.36 -17.84
C ASP A 390 9.59 -7.58 -17.61
N PHE A 391 8.33 -7.45 -18.03
CA PHE A 391 7.27 -8.41 -17.80
C PHE A 391 7.58 -9.80 -18.33
N VAL A 392 7.18 -10.82 -17.57
CA VAL A 392 7.29 -12.23 -18.01
C VAL A 392 6.35 -12.48 -19.18
N HIS A 393 5.17 -11.87 -19.16
CA HIS A 393 4.17 -11.93 -20.23
C HIS A 393 3.79 -10.53 -20.68
N PRO A 394 4.61 -9.84 -21.49
CA PRO A 394 4.36 -8.47 -21.92
C PRO A 394 2.99 -8.35 -22.59
N PRO A 395 2.09 -7.50 -22.09
CA PRO A 395 0.79 -7.35 -22.69
C PRO A 395 0.87 -6.52 -23.97
N PRO A 396 -0.03 -6.75 -24.94
CA PRO A 396 -0.09 -5.93 -26.15
C PRO A 396 -0.61 -4.52 -25.87
N PRO A 397 -0.38 -3.56 -26.75
CA PRO A 397 -0.82 -2.17 -26.58
C PRO A 397 -2.34 -2.01 -26.37
N ASP A 398 -3.15 -2.88 -26.98
CA ASP A 398 -4.61 -2.91 -26.90
C ASP A 398 -5.14 -3.80 -25.75
N LEU A 399 -4.37 -3.97 -24.69
CA LEU A 399 -4.71 -4.86 -23.56
C LEU A 399 -6.12 -4.61 -23.01
N GLU A 400 -6.55 -3.36 -22.85
CA GLU A 400 -7.89 -3.06 -22.33
C GLU A 400 -8.97 -3.58 -23.25
N ASP A 401 -8.82 -3.42 -24.57
CA ASP A 401 -9.78 -3.95 -25.53
C ASP A 401 -9.83 -5.48 -25.52
N LEU A 402 -8.69 -6.13 -25.31
CA LEU A 402 -8.63 -7.59 -25.16
C LEU A 402 -9.34 -8.04 -23.86
N LEU A 403 -9.14 -7.34 -22.76
CA LEU A 403 -9.84 -7.63 -21.51
C LEU A 403 -11.37 -7.49 -21.67
N TRP A 404 -11.86 -6.43 -22.33
CA TRP A 404 -13.29 -6.29 -22.61
C TRP A 404 -13.84 -7.37 -23.55
N ARG A 405 -13.06 -7.79 -24.55
CA ARG A 405 -13.44 -8.90 -25.46
C ARG A 405 -13.45 -10.25 -24.78
N ALA A 406 -12.54 -10.49 -23.83
CA ALA A 406 -12.50 -11.74 -23.06
C ALA A 406 -13.72 -11.92 -22.15
N GLY A 407 -14.45 -10.84 -21.85
CA GLY A 407 -15.68 -10.87 -21.07
C GLY A 407 -15.64 -9.96 -19.85
N THR A 408 -16.69 -10.07 -19.03
CA THR A 408 -16.82 -9.29 -17.79
C THR A 408 -17.31 -10.18 -16.66
N ALA A 409 -16.89 -9.87 -15.42
CA ALA A 409 -17.50 -10.50 -14.26
C ALA A 409 -19.00 -10.16 -14.20
N PRO A 410 -19.85 -11.05 -13.66
CA PRO A 410 -21.27 -10.78 -13.48
C PRO A 410 -21.54 -9.46 -12.75
N GLY A 411 -22.40 -8.63 -13.31
CA GLY A 411 -22.76 -7.32 -12.77
C GLY A 411 -21.80 -6.18 -13.15
N VAL A 412 -20.73 -6.47 -13.86
CA VAL A 412 -19.83 -5.43 -14.40
C VAL A 412 -20.38 -4.93 -15.72
N SER A 413 -20.82 -3.68 -15.75
CA SER A 413 -21.19 -2.95 -16.96
C SER A 413 -20.50 -1.59 -16.93
N CYS A 414 -19.88 -1.22 -18.02
CA CYS A 414 -19.34 0.12 -18.23
C CYS A 414 -19.72 0.59 -19.63
N THR A 415 -20.39 1.72 -19.72
CA THR A 415 -20.50 2.46 -20.97
C THR A 415 -19.19 3.25 -21.11
N ARG A 416 -18.28 2.72 -21.89
CA ARG A 416 -17.01 3.37 -22.20
C ARG A 416 -17.29 4.68 -22.93
N GLN A 417 -17.00 5.81 -22.30
CA GLN A 417 -17.23 7.14 -22.89
C GLN A 417 -16.04 7.61 -23.72
N HIS A 418 -14.83 7.12 -23.38
CA HIS A 418 -13.59 7.52 -24.06
C HIS A 418 -12.76 6.30 -24.47
N PRO A 419 -11.98 6.38 -25.56
CA PRO A 419 -11.02 5.35 -25.90
C PRO A 419 -10.02 5.18 -24.73
N ALA A 420 -9.54 3.94 -24.51
CA ALA A 420 -8.55 3.69 -23.48
C ALA A 420 -7.26 4.45 -23.79
N PRO A 421 -6.68 5.15 -22.82
CA PRO A 421 -5.32 5.62 -22.97
C PRO A 421 -4.37 4.41 -23.09
N PRO A 422 -3.21 4.56 -23.76
CA PRO A 422 -2.22 3.51 -23.74
C PRO A 422 -1.81 3.20 -22.29
N TRP A 423 -1.74 1.91 -21.96
CA TRP A 423 -1.29 1.50 -20.64
C TRP A 423 0.23 1.75 -20.49
N ARG A 424 0.66 1.94 -19.26
CA ARG A 424 2.05 2.14 -18.88
C ARG A 424 2.47 1.11 -17.83
N PRO A 425 3.75 0.67 -17.83
CA PRO A 425 4.28 -0.15 -16.76
C PRO A 425 4.24 0.63 -15.43
N LEU A 426 3.90 -0.05 -14.34
CA LEU A 426 3.85 0.59 -13.03
C LEU A 426 5.22 1.19 -12.62
N ALA A 427 6.32 0.66 -13.18
CA ALA A 427 7.66 1.21 -12.96
C ALA A 427 7.79 2.69 -13.31
N ASP A 428 7.06 3.17 -14.34
CA ASP A 428 7.09 4.58 -14.74
C ASP A 428 6.52 5.50 -13.65
N ARG A 429 5.59 4.98 -12.83
CA ARG A 429 4.96 5.75 -11.75
C ARG A 429 5.95 6.15 -10.65
N TYR A 430 7.03 5.40 -10.48
CA TYR A 430 8.03 5.68 -9.45
C TYR A 430 8.63 7.08 -9.58
N ALA A 431 9.10 7.43 -10.78
CA ALA A 431 9.69 8.76 -11.01
C ALA A 431 8.67 9.90 -10.80
N GLU A 432 7.41 9.67 -11.18
CA GLU A 432 6.33 10.64 -10.99
C GLU A 432 6.05 10.88 -9.51
N VAL A 433 6.00 9.82 -8.69
CA VAL A 433 5.78 9.94 -7.23
C VAL A 433 6.93 10.70 -6.57
N CYS A 434 8.16 10.45 -6.96
CA CYS A 434 9.32 11.18 -6.45
C CYS A 434 9.23 12.68 -6.80
N GLN A 435 8.85 13.00 -8.03
CA GLN A 435 8.66 14.38 -8.47
C GLN A 435 7.51 15.05 -7.72
N GLU A 436 6.35 14.40 -7.61
CA GLU A 436 5.20 14.90 -6.85
C GLU A 436 5.56 15.20 -5.39
N ALA A 437 6.30 14.30 -4.74
CA ALA A 437 6.77 14.51 -3.37
C ALA A 437 7.67 15.75 -3.25
N TRP A 438 8.56 15.93 -4.21
CA TRP A 438 9.46 17.09 -4.22
C TRP A 438 8.69 18.40 -4.46
N GLU A 439 7.74 18.42 -5.41
CA GLU A 439 6.88 19.59 -5.70
C GLU A 439 6.03 19.97 -4.49
N LEU A 440 5.55 18.98 -3.73
CA LEU A 440 4.81 19.20 -2.49
C LEU A 440 5.69 19.78 -1.38
N ASP A 441 6.96 19.34 -1.27
CA ASP A 441 7.91 19.90 -0.33
C ASP A 441 8.23 21.37 -0.67
N GLU A 442 8.38 21.69 -1.95
CA GLU A 442 8.53 23.09 -2.40
C GLU A 442 7.29 23.94 -2.13
N ALA A 443 6.09 23.39 -2.31
CA ALA A 443 4.85 24.10 -2.05
C ALA A 443 4.71 24.41 -0.55
N ASP A 444 5.03 23.46 0.32
CA ASP A 444 5.05 23.65 1.77
C ASP A 444 6.07 24.73 2.20
N ASP A 445 7.25 24.75 1.56
CA ASP A 445 8.28 25.77 1.85
C ASP A 445 7.83 27.18 1.43
N ARG A 446 7.07 27.31 0.35
CA ARG A 446 6.49 28.59 -0.06
C ARG A 446 5.36 29.07 0.83
N ALA A 447 4.61 28.14 1.45
CA ALA A 447 3.45 28.45 2.29
C ALA A 447 3.83 28.86 3.73
N THR A 448 5.05 28.54 4.17
CA THR A 448 5.59 28.87 5.50
C THR A 448 6.36 30.19 5.45
#